data_b09f3a8c35b1af182ca3df2cc61a1afb
#
_entry.id   b09f3a8c35b1af182ca3df2cc61a1afb
#
_cell.length_a   1.000
_cell.length_b   1.000
_cell.length_c   1.000
_cell.angle_alpha   90.00
_cell.angle_beta   90.00
_cell.angle_gamma   90.00
#
_symmetry.space_group_name_H-M   'P 1'
#
loop_
_entity.id
_entity.type
_entity.pdbx_description
1 polymer ?
#
loop_
_entity_poly.entity_id
_entity_poly.type
_entity_poly.pdbx_seq_one_letter_code
_entity_poly.pdbx_strand_id
1 'polypeptide(L)'
;MPTTVYTLLCQTDRTGQVLGVFADRVHAAEIAHSCATTHAEKLRRQDQQTFKAPVAAGIYQVHVEDLESNLTVFIRHRFLDEPESYRWLVHEFEIVPNQE
;
A
#
# COMPACT_ATOMS: atom_id res chain seq x y z
N MET A 1 -11.85 -24.18 14.41
CA MET A 1 -11.05 -23.99 13.20
C MET A 1 -10.33 -22.64 13.22
N PRO A 2 -9.10 -22.55 12.77
CA PRO A 2 -8.45 -21.25 12.66
C PRO A 2 -9.12 -20.37 11.62
N THR A 3 -9.16 -19.10 11.89
CA THR A 3 -9.70 -18.09 10.99
C THR A 3 -8.57 -17.30 10.37
N THR A 4 -8.56 -17.21 9.04
CA THR A 4 -7.59 -16.40 8.34
C THR A 4 -8.12 -14.99 8.17
N VAL A 5 -7.29 -14.00 8.53
CA VAL A 5 -7.59 -12.59 8.34
C VAL A 5 -6.42 -11.92 7.64
N TYR A 6 -6.69 -10.78 7.04
CA TYR A 6 -5.71 -10.00 6.27
C TYR A 6 -5.62 -8.61 6.87
N THR A 7 -4.45 -8.28 7.38
CA THR A 7 -4.20 -6.98 7.99
C THR A 7 -3.57 -6.05 6.99
N LEU A 8 -4.17 -4.89 6.80
CA LEU A 8 -3.66 -3.84 5.93
C LEU A 8 -2.90 -2.82 6.76
N LEU A 9 -1.63 -2.66 6.43
CA LEU A 9 -0.71 -1.73 7.08
C LEU A 9 -0.26 -0.66 6.09
N CYS A 10 -0.19 0.58 6.54
CA CYS A 10 0.56 1.62 5.84
C CYS A 10 1.87 1.83 6.57
N GLN A 11 2.98 1.67 5.88
CA GLN A 11 4.31 1.76 6.46
C GLN A 11 5.15 2.82 5.77
N THR A 12 5.85 3.61 6.56
CA THR A 12 6.86 4.55 6.10
C THR A 12 8.22 4.15 6.69
N ASP A 13 9.27 4.90 6.40
CA ASP A 13 10.59 4.64 6.97
C ASP A 13 10.63 4.80 8.49
N ARG A 14 9.66 5.50 9.07
CA ARG A 14 9.66 5.85 10.51
C ARG A 14 8.50 5.24 11.29
N THR A 15 7.37 5.01 10.62
CA THR A 15 6.14 4.60 11.31
C THR A 15 5.41 3.53 10.54
N GLY A 16 4.56 2.81 11.25
CA GLY A 16 3.60 1.89 10.67
C GLY A 16 2.24 2.10 11.31
N GLN A 17 1.19 1.97 10.52
CA GLN A 17 -0.18 2.14 10.98
C GLN A 17 -1.06 1.05 10.41
N VAL A 18 -1.84 0.41 11.26
CA VAL A 18 -2.88 -0.54 10.83
C VAL A 18 -4.06 0.25 10.32
N LEU A 19 -4.44 0.03 9.06
CA LEU A 19 -5.58 0.68 8.43
C LEU A 19 -6.86 -0.16 8.54
N GLY A 20 -6.73 -1.47 8.66
CA GLY A 20 -7.88 -2.33 8.82
C GLY A 20 -7.51 -3.81 8.86
N VAL A 21 -8.52 -4.61 9.21
CA VAL A 21 -8.43 -6.07 9.20
C VAL A 21 -9.60 -6.57 8.36
N PHE A 22 -9.31 -7.46 7.41
CA PHE A 22 -10.27 -7.92 6.41
C PHE A 22 -10.37 -9.44 6.43
N ALA A 23 -11.55 -9.95 6.14
CA ALA A 23 -11.76 -11.39 5.97
C ALA A 23 -11.32 -11.89 4.59
N ASP A 24 -11.21 -11.00 3.61
CA ASP A 24 -10.93 -11.30 2.22
C ASP A 24 -9.65 -10.60 1.74
N ARG A 25 -8.72 -11.39 1.22
CA ARG A 25 -7.44 -10.89 0.67
C ARG A 25 -7.65 -9.93 -0.50
N VAL A 26 -8.57 -10.25 -1.38
CA VAL A 26 -8.86 -9.42 -2.56
C VAL A 26 -9.36 -8.04 -2.13
N HIS A 27 -10.26 -8.00 -1.15
CA HIS A 27 -10.77 -6.74 -0.63
C HIS A 27 -9.66 -5.90 0.01
N ALA A 28 -8.82 -6.52 0.83
CA ALA A 28 -7.67 -5.84 1.44
C ALA A 28 -6.72 -5.28 0.37
N ALA A 29 -6.44 -6.07 -0.68
CA ALA A 29 -5.58 -5.66 -1.78
C ALA A 29 -6.19 -4.49 -2.57
N GLU A 30 -7.49 -4.50 -2.81
CA GLU A 30 -8.18 -3.40 -3.50
C GLU A 30 -8.09 -2.09 -2.70
N ILE A 31 -8.28 -2.16 -1.39
CA ILE A 31 -8.15 -0.98 -0.52
C ILE A 31 -6.70 -0.48 -0.52
N ALA A 32 -5.73 -1.37 -0.44
CA ALA A 32 -4.31 -1.01 -0.51
C ALA A 32 -3.98 -0.30 -1.82
N HIS A 33 -4.44 -0.83 -2.94
CA HIS A 33 -4.23 -0.24 -4.25
C HIS A 33 -4.90 1.13 -4.37
N SER A 34 -6.12 1.26 -3.86
CA SER A 34 -6.84 2.53 -3.84
C SER A 34 -6.11 3.60 -3.02
N CYS A 35 -5.60 3.23 -1.86
CA CYS A 35 -4.79 4.12 -1.02
C CYS A 35 -3.53 4.58 -1.74
N ALA A 36 -2.84 3.65 -2.40
CA ALA A 36 -1.62 3.96 -3.15
C ALA A 36 -1.90 4.88 -4.33
N THR A 37 -2.98 4.64 -5.06
CA THR A 37 -3.39 5.48 -6.19
C THR A 37 -3.70 6.90 -5.75
N THR A 38 -4.42 7.06 -4.64
CA THR A 38 -4.73 8.37 -4.06
C THR A 38 -3.45 9.09 -3.64
N HIS A 39 -2.52 8.38 -3.02
CA HIS A 39 -1.25 8.97 -2.60
C HIS A 39 -0.38 9.36 -3.78
N ALA A 40 -0.33 8.55 -4.83
CA ALA A 40 0.41 8.86 -6.06
C ALA A 40 -0.09 10.16 -6.69
N GLU A 41 -1.40 10.36 -6.75
CA GLU A 41 -2.00 11.60 -7.27
C GLU A 41 -1.67 12.80 -6.38
N LYS A 42 -1.64 12.60 -5.07
CA LYS A 42 -1.23 13.65 -4.13
C LYS A 42 0.22 14.07 -4.37
N LEU A 43 1.13 13.11 -4.57
CA LEU A 43 2.53 13.39 -4.88
C LEU A 43 2.66 14.18 -6.19
N ARG A 44 1.92 13.80 -7.21
CA ARG A 44 1.91 14.50 -8.48
C ARG A 44 1.49 15.95 -8.32
N ARG A 45 0.43 16.21 -7.56
CA ARG A 45 -0.06 17.56 -7.30
C ARG A 45 0.93 18.38 -6.50
N GLN A 46 1.60 17.78 -5.53
CA GLN A 46 2.63 18.46 -4.76
C GLN A 46 3.81 18.88 -5.65
N ASP A 47 4.22 18.02 -6.57
CA ASP A 47 5.29 18.34 -7.52
C ASP A 47 4.89 19.49 -8.43
N GLN A 48 3.63 19.53 -8.91
CA GLN A 48 3.13 20.63 -9.72
C GLN A 48 3.19 21.96 -8.97
N GLN A 49 2.86 21.96 -7.70
CA GLN A 49 2.94 23.16 -6.86
C GLN A 49 4.37 23.59 -6.59
N THR A 50 5.25 22.63 -6.30
CA THR A 50 6.66 22.88 -5.98
C THR A 50 7.40 23.44 -7.19
N PHE A 51 7.25 22.83 -8.36
CA PHE A 51 7.97 23.21 -9.56
C PHE A 51 7.21 24.22 -10.41
N LYS A 52 5.97 24.55 -10.05
CA LYS A 52 5.10 25.47 -10.80
C LYS A 52 5.00 25.11 -12.28
N ALA A 53 4.91 23.82 -12.55
CA ALA A 53 4.88 23.27 -13.90
C ALA A 53 3.98 22.04 -13.93
N PRO A 54 3.34 21.74 -15.07
CA PRO A 54 2.55 20.52 -15.20
C PRO A 54 3.41 19.27 -14.99
N VAL A 55 2.86 18.30 -14.26
CA VAL A 55 3.46 16.98 -14.08
C VAL A 55 2.54 15.97 -14.73
N ALA A 56 3.10 15.16 -15.62
CA ALA A 56 2.31 14.20 -16.39
C ALA A 56 1.59 13.20 -15.49
N ALA A 57 0.38 12.82 -15.85
CA ALA A 57 -0.32 11.71 -15.22
C ALA A 57 0.49 10.43 -15.42
N GLY A 58 0.60 9.59 -14.39
CA GLY A 58 1.38 8.36 -14.45
C GLY A 58 2.86 8.51 -14.20
N ILE A 59 3.32 9.71 -13.78
CA ILE A 59 4.72 9.89 -13.37
C ILE A 59 5.01 9.09 -12.09
N TYR A 60 4.04 8.97 -11.20
CA TYR A 60 4.08 8.09 -10.06
C TYR A 60 3.25 6.85 -10.36
N GLN A 61 3.88 5.69 -10.36
CA GLN A 61 3.25 4.43 -10.73
C GLN A 61 3.05 3.57 -9.50
N VAL A 62 1.89 2.93 -9.43
CA VAL A 62 1.55 1.98 -8.37
C VAL A 62 1.97 0.58 -8.82
N HIS A 63 2.81 -0.06 -8.02
CA HIS A 63 3.29 -1.41 -8.25
C HIS A 63 2.78 -2.35 -7.16
N VAL A 64 2.53 -3.59 -7.53
CA VAL A 64 2.11 -4.63 -6.61
C VAL A 64 3.12 -5.76 -6.66
N GLU A 65 3.64 -6.14 -5.51
CA GLU A 65 4.47 -7.32 -5.34
C GLU A 65 3.68 -8.34 -4.55
N ASP A 66 3.23 -9.38 -5.22
CA ASP A 66 2.37 -10.41 -4.63
C ASP A 66 3.22 -11.60 -4.22
N LEU A 67 3.38 -11.76 -2.91
CA LEU A 67 4.06 -12.88 -2.30
C LEU A 67 3.03 -13.81 -1.65
N GLU A 68 3.42 -15.05 -1.40
CA GLU A 68 2.50 -16.10 -0.95
C GLU A 68 1.70 -15.72 0.31
N SER A 69 2.37 -15.19 1.31
CA SER A 69 1.73 -14.84 2.59
C SER A 69 1.55 -13.35 2.81
N ASN A 70 2.05 -12.54 1.90
CA ASN A 70 1.87 -11.08 1.99
C ASN A 70 1.87 -10.45 0.60
N LEU A 71 1.32 -9.25 0.55
CA LEU A 71 1.27 -8.46 -0.67
C LEU A 71 1.72 -7.05 -0.31
N THR A 72 2.59 -6.50 -1.13
CA THR A 72 3.09 -5.14 -0.95
C THR A 72 2.66 -4.27 -2.12
N VAL A 73 2.04 -3.14 -1.83
CA VAL A 73 1.71 -2.10 -2.81
C VAL A 73 2.60 -0.91 -2.53
N PHE A 74 3.30 -0.44 -3.55
CA PHE A 74 4.22 0.68 -3.39
C PHE A 74 4.18 1.57 -4.62
N ILE A 75 4.74 2.78 -4.47
CA ILE A 75 4.75 3.79 -5.53
C ILE A 75 6.18 4.00 -5.99
N ARG A 76 6.38 4.05 -7.30
CA ARG A 76 7.67 4.40 -7.91
C ARG A 76 7.50 5.60 -8.82
N HIS A 77 8.44 6.51 -8.72
CA HIS A 77 8.59 7.57 -9.70
C HIS A 77 9.14 6.95 -10.99
N ARG A 78 8.57 7.31 -12.14
CA ARG A 78 8.90 6.71 -13.43
C ARG A 78 10.37 6.81 -13.79
N PHE A 79 11.05 7.88 -13.37
CA PHE A 79 12.44 8.15 -13.74
C PHE A 79 13.42 7.99 -12.59
N LEU A 80 12.95 7.63 -11.39
CA LEU A 80 13.81 7.40 -10.23
C LEU A 80 13.87 5.92 -9.91
N ASP A 81 15.05 5.44 -9.53
CA ASP A 81 15.25 4.02 -9.25
C ASP A 81 14.71 3.60 -7.89
N GLU A 82 14.53 4.54 -6.96
CA GLU A 82 14.08 4.23 -5.62
C GLU A 82 12.57 4.37 -5.50
N PRO A 83 11.89 3.42 -4.80
CA PRO A 83 10.46 3.57 -4.52
C PRO A 83 10.25 4.69 -3.49
N GLU A 84 9.03 5.23 -3.48
CA GLU A 84 8.60 6.14 -2.43
C GLU A 84 8.61 5.44 -1.08
N SER A 85 8.72 6.24 0.00
CA SER A 85 8.82 5.70 1.36
C SER A 85 7.52 5.04 1.84
N TYR A 86 6.38 5.41 1.27
CA TYR A 86 5.09 4.82 1.64
C TYR A 86 4.90 3.48 0.98
N ARG A 87 4.49 2.50 1.79
CA ARG A 87 4.13 1.16 1.34
C ARG A 87 2.86 0.72 2.03
N TRP A 88 2.03 -0.03 1.31
CA TRP A 88 0.82 -0.64 1.85
C TRP A 88 1.01 -2.14 1.80
N LEU A 89 0.94 -2.76 2.96
CA LEU A 89 1.24 -4.18 3.14
C LEU A 89 -0.04 -4.90 3.56
N VAL A 90 -0.31 -6.00 2.90
CA VAL A 90 -1.38 -6.92 3.30
C VAL A 90 -0.73 -8.19 3.81
N HIS A 91 -0.87 -8.45 5.10
CA HIS A 91 -0.33 -9.64 5.75
C HIS A 91 -1.43 -10.61 6.08
N GLU A 92 -1.19 -11.87 5.77
CA GLU A 92 -2.07 -12.96 6.16
C GLU A 92 -1.74 -13.41 7.59
N PHE A 93 -2.77 -13.45 8.43
CA PHE A 93 -2.66 -13.95 9.80
C PHE A 93 -3.71 -15.01 10.04
N GLU A 94 -3.31 -16.03 10.77
CA GLU A 94 -4.20 -17.07 11.22
C GLU A 94 -4.52 -16.85 12.69
N ILE A 95 -5.81 -16.71 12.99
CA ILE A 95 -6.29 -16.57 14.37
C ILE A 95 -6.70 -17.93 14.85
N VAL A 96 -6.01 -18.44 15.86
CA VAL A 96 -6.31 -19.71 16.49
C VAL A 96 -7.22 -19.46 17.71
N PRO A 97 -8.37 -20.13 17.81
CA PRO A 97 -9.24 -19.96 18.96
C PRO A 97 -8.51 -20.33 20.26
N ASN A 98 -8.79 -19.56 21.32
CA ASN A 98 -8.26 -19.86 22.63
C ASN A 98 -8.86 -21.17 23.14
N GLN A 99 -8.01 -22.09 23.59
CA GLN A 99 -8.40 -23.44 24.02
C GLN A 99 -8.31 -23.63 25.53
N GLU A 100 -8.63 -22.65 26.28
CA GLU A 100 -8.69 -22.79 27.73
C GLU A 100 -9.83 -23.68 28.20
#